data_6f69a5010de5d3eb1f7b2a3c9956aed4
#
_entry.id   6f69a5010de5d3eb1f7b2a3c9956aed4
#
_cell.length_a   1.000
_cell.length_b   1.000
_cell.length_c   1.000
_cell.angle_alpha   90.00
_cell.angle_beta   90.00
_cell.angle_gamma   90.00
#
_symmetry.space_group_name_H-M   'P 1'
#
loop_
_entity.id
_entity.type
_entity.pdbx_description
1 polymer ?
#
loop_
_entity_poly.entity_id
_entity_poly.type
_entity_poly.pdbx_seq_one_letter_code
_entity_poly.pdbx_strand_id
1 'polypeptide(L)'
;MQKMDAGFICTNVQETDLAGHSQSTTRYKEILEIADAGLSDILNELQDDDVLVIMADHGNDPKIGHSKHTRENVPLLIRYRDRKGIRIGLRKTLSDVGASVCDYFHVDAPQNGESFLPLIKQEQP
;
A
#
# COMPACT_ATOMS: atom_id res chain seq x y z
N MET A 1 -22.94 -12.38 9.75
CA MET A 1 -21.74 -12.23 8.89
C MET A 1 -20.90 -13.47 9.07
N GLN A 2 -20.66 -14.27 8.03
CA GLN A 2 -19.72 -15.39 8.12
C GLN A 2 -18.32 -14.82 8.36
N LYS A 3 -17.65 -15.27 9.41
CA LYS A 3 -16.27 -14.89 9.71
C LYS A 3 -15.41 -15.54 8.62
N MET A 4 -14.73 -14.76 7.80
CA MET A 4 -13.73 -15.28 6.87
C MET A 4 -12.46 -15.59 7.66
N ASP A 5 -11.96 -16.80 7.53
CA ASP A 5 -10.71 -17.22 8.18
C ASP A 5 -9.47 -16.65 7.46
N ALA A 6 -9.59 -16.36 6.16
CA ALA A 6 -8.58 -15.67 5.36
C ALA A 6 -9.26 -14.95 4.19
N GLY A 7 -8.70 -13.83 3.73
CA GLY A 7 -9.25 -13.07 2.61
C GLY A 7 -8.33 -11.95 2.16
N PHE A 8 -8.55 -11.48 0.94
CA PHE A 8 -7.89 -10.31 0.38
C PHE A 8 -8.88 -9.14 0.33
N ILE A 9 -8.52 -8.04 0.97
CA ILE A 9 -9.29 -6.80 0.98
C ILE A 9 -8.46 -5.75 0.25
N CYS A 10 -9.02 -5.18 -0.82
CA CYS A 10 -8.42 -4.06 -1.54
C CYS A 10 -9.34 -2.85 -1.42
N THR A 11 -8.82 -1.77 -0.84
CA THR A 11 -9.55 -0.51 -0.69
C THR A 11 -8.83 0.59 -1.45
N ASN A 12 -9.57 1.36 -2.24
CA ASN A 12 -9.06 2.52 -2.94
C ASN A 12 -9.54 3.82 -2.25
N VAL A 13 -8.59 4.68 -1.86
CA VAL A 13 -8.88 6.04 -1.35
C VAL A 13 -8.77 7.02 -2.51
N GLN A 14 -9.80 7.06 -3.36
CA GLN A 14 -9.83 7.84 -4.60
C GLN A 14 -9.73 9.35 -4.36
N GLU A 15 -10.13 9.83 -3.20
CA GLU A 15 -10.13 11.25 -2.84
C GLU A 15 -8.74 11.88 -2.89
N THR A 16 -7.67 11.11 -2.67
CA THR A 16 -6.29 11.58 -2.78
C THR A 16 -5.96 11.97 -4.22
N ASP A 17 -6.36 11.16 -5.19
CA ASP A 17 -6.18 11.43 -6.61
C ASP A 17 -7.00 12.64 -7.06
N LEU A 18 -8.27 12.73 -6.67
CA LEU A 18 -9.13 13.89 -6.95
C LEU A 18 -8.56 15.19 -6.37
N ALA A 19 -7.97 15.14 -5.18
CA ALA A 19 -7.31 16.29 -4.58
C ALA A 19 -6.05 16.69 -5.35
N GLY A 20 -5.26 15.74 -5.84
CA GLY A 20 -4.11 15.99 -6.72
C GLY A 20 -4.53 16.68 -8.02
N HIS A 21 -5.54 16.17 -8.69
CA HIS A 21 -6.10 16.76 -9.92
C HIS A 21 -6.61 18.20 -9.71
N SER A 22 -7.09 18.53 -8.51
CA SER A 22 -7.52 19.90 -8.18
C SER A 22 -6.37 20.89 -8.04
N GLN A 23 -5.12 20.43 -8.05
CA GLN A 23 -3.89 21.22 -7.84
C GLN A 23 -3.90 21.99 -6.49
N SER A 24 -4.69 21.51 -5.51
CA SER A 24 -4.78 22.11 -4.18
C SER A 24 -3.96 21.31 -3.17
N THR A 25 -2.80 21.81 -2.80
CA THR A 25 -1.95 21.21 -1.77
C THR A 25 -2.63 21.14 -0.39
N THR A 26 -3.46 22.14 -0.08
CA THR A 26 -4.22 22.15 1.17
C THR A 26 -5.21 21.00 1.21
N ARG A 27 -6.01 20.84 0.15
CA ARG A 27 -6.96 19.73 0.07
C ARG A 27 -6.27 18.37 0.03
N TYR A 28 -5.15 18.26 -0.71
CA TYR A 28 -4.38 17.02 -0.76
C TYR A 28 -3.88 16.61 0.63
N LYS A 29 -3.36 17.58 1.41
CA LYS A 29 -2.96 17.37 2.80
C LYS A 29 -4.13 16.92 3.68
N GLU A 30 -5.28 17.61 3.62
CA GLU A 30 -6.48 17.26 4.38
C GLU A 30 -6.94 15.82 4.13
N ILE A 31 -6.95 15.38 2.87
CA ILE A 31 -7.35 14.01 2.52
C ILE A 31 -6.33 12.99 3.04
N LEU A 32 -5.04 13.28 2.97
CA LEU A 32 -4.01 12.41 3.55
C LEU A 32 -4.15 12.30 5.06
N GLU A 33 -4.47 13.37 5.76
CA GLU A 33 -4.72 13.36 7.21
C GLU A 33 -5.97 12.53 7.59
N ILE A 34 -7.02 12.59 6.77
CA ILE A 34 -8.22 11.75 6.94
C ILE A 34 -7.89 10.27 6.70
N ALA A 35 -7.13 9.97 5.66
CA ALA A 35 -6.69 8.61 5.36
C ALA A 35 -5.81 8.04 6.47
N ASP A 36 -4.89 8.84 7.01
CA ASP A 36 -4.02 8.45 8.14
C ASP A 36 -4.84 8.14 9.40
N ALA A 37 -5.84 8.96 9.70
CA ALA A 37 -6.75 8.70 10.82
C ALA A 37 -7.51 7.36 10.66
N GLY A 38 -8.03 7.08 9.45
CA GLY A 38 -8.69 5.81 9.15
C GLY A 38 -7.75 4.59 9.23
N LEU A 39 -6.46 4.77 8.89
CA LEU A 39 -5.46 3.73 9.04
C LEU A 39 -5.22 3.34 10.50
N SER A 40 -5.35 4.27 11.43
CA SER A 40 -5.23 3.98 12.87
C SER A 40 -6.26 2.97 13.33
N ASP A 41 -7.50 3.06 12.85
CA ASP A 41 -8.56 2.10 13.17
C ASP A 41 -8.23 0.71 12.59
N ILE A 42 -7.76 0.65 11.34
CA ILE A 42 -7.35 -0.61 10.71
C ILE A 42 -6.20 -1.26 11.50
N LEU A 43 -5.19 -0.48 11.88
CA LEU A 43 -4.03 -0.98 12.62
C LEU A 43 -4.41 -1.61 13.96
N ASN A 44 -5.47 -1.12 14.62
CA ASN A 44 -5.96 -1.67 15.88
C ASN A 44 -6.69 -3.00 15.73
N GLU A 45 -7.21 -3.30 14.53
CA GLU A 45 -7.95 -4.54 14.24
C GLU A 45 -7.07 -5.66 13.67
N LEU A 46 -5.82 -5.34 13.24
CA LEU A 46 -4.93 -6.33 12.63
C LEU A 46 -4.53 -7.42 13.62
N GLN A 47 -4.56 -8.65 13.13
CA GLN A 47 -4.06 -9.83 13.81
C GLN A 47 -2.60 -10.09 13.43
N ASP A 48 -1.94 -11.00 14.16
CA ASP A 48 -0.51 -11.29 13.96
C ASP A 48 -0.18 -11.80 12.54
N ASP A 49 -1.09 -12.53 11.91
CA ASP A 49 -0.87 -13.08 10.57
C ASP A 49 -1.35 -12.16 9.44
N ASP A 50 -2.00 -11.04 9.78
CA ASP A 50 -2.43 -10.08 8.76
C ASP A 50 -1.25 -9.31 8.18
N VAL A 51 -1.32 -9.04 6.88
CA VAL A 51 -0.38 -8.19 6.16
C VAL A 51 -1.14 -6.97 5.64
N LEU A 52 -0.85 -5.80 6.18
CA LEU A 52 -1.33 -4.53 5.63
C LEU A 52 -0.31 -3.97 4.66
N VAL A 53 -0.75 -3.65 3.45
CA VAL A 53 0.07 -2.97 2.43
C VAL A 53 -0.59 -1.64 2.10
N ILE A 54 0.17 -0.56 2.17
CA ILE A 54 -0.25 0.79 1.77
C ILE A 54 0.64 1.21 0.62
N MET A 55 0.03 1.56 -0.51
CA MET A 55 0.74 1.98 -1.71
C MET A 55 -0.06 3.03 -2.48
N ALA A 56 0.57 3.66 -3.47
CA ALA A 56 -0.15 4.36 -4.51
C ALA A 56 0.10 3.68 -5.86
N ASP A 57 -0.85 3.83 -6.78
CA ASP A 57 -0.82 3.24 -8.14
C ASP A 57 -0.08 4.15 -9.13
N HIS A 58 0.03 5.45 -8.85
CA HIS A 58 0.81 6.43 -9.60
C HIS A 58 1.12 7.67 -8.76
N GLY A 59 1.95 8.57 -9.28
CA GLY A 59 2.19 9.89 -8.73
C GLY A 59 1.09 10.88 -9.13
N ASN A 60 0.84 11.86 -8.28
CA ASN A 60 -0.06 12.99 -8.55
C ASN A 60 0.39 14.21 -7.75
N ASP A 61 1.35 14.98 -8.30
CA ASP A 61 1.91 16.16 -7.62
C ASP A 61 1.01 17.38 -7.83
N PRO A 62 0.34 17.90 -6.78
CA PRO A 62 -0.55 19.06 -6.90
C PRO A 62 0.16 20.37 -7.19
N LYS A 63 1.50 20.40 -7.19
CA LYS A 63 2.30 21.60 -7.50
C LYS A 63 2.94 21.61 -8.88
N ILE A 64 2.80 20.53 -9.65
CA ILE A 64 3.48 20.39 -10.95
C ILE A 64 3.01 21.41 -12.02
N GLY A 65 1.88 22.08 -11.79
CA GLY A 65 1.33 23.08 -12.73
C GLY A 65 0.38 22.52 -13.79
N HIS A 66 -0.03 21.27 -13.67
CA HIS A 66 -1.07 20.67 -14.51
C HIS A 66 -1.85 19.61 -13.70
N SER A 67 -3.04 19.27 -14.16
CA SER A 67 -3.96 18.32 -13.52
C SER A 67 -3.78 16.86 -14.03
N LYS A 68 -2.60 16.47 -14.48
CA LYS A 68 -2.31 15.11 -14.97
C LYS A 68 -1.47 14.37 -13.95
N HIS A 69 -1.54 13.04 -13.99
CA HIS A 69 -0.66 12.19 -13.18
C HIS A 69 0.82 12.48 -13.44
N THR A 70 1.62 12.23 -12.44
CA THR A 70 3.07 12.44 -12.44
C THR A 70 3.82 11.11 -12.25
N ARG A 71 5.16 11.11 -12.38
CA ARG A 71 5.95 9.88 -12.52
C ARG A 71 6.98 9.68 -11.42
N GLU A 72 6.77 10.27 -10.29
CA GLU A 72 7.60 10.03 -9.11
C GLU A 72 7.41 8.61 -8.56
N ASN A 73 8.38 8.15 -7.81
CA ASN A 73 8.25 6.91 -7.06
C ASN A 73 7.11 7.03 -6.04
N VAL A 74 6.30 6.01 -5.97
CA VAL A 74 5.18 5.95 -5.02
C VAL A 74 5.59 5.26 -3.73
N PRO A 75 4.94 5.57 -2.60
CA PRO A 75 5.20 4.90 -1.34
C PRO A 75 4.80 3.42 -1.42
N LEU A 76 5.51 2.58 -0.66
CA LEU A 76 5.14 1.21 -0.36
C LEU A 76 5.46 0.96 1.10
N LEU A 77 4.43 0.91 1.94
CA LEU A 77 4.54 0.69 3.37
C LEU A 77 3.87 -0.62 3.73
N ILE A 78 4.51 -1.42 4.59
CA ILE A 78 4.02 -2.74 4.96
C ILE A 78 4.04 -2.89 6.47
N ARG A 79 2.94 -3.38 7.02
CA ARG A 79 2.81 -3.80 8.41
C ARG A 79 2.62 -5.32 8.45
N TYR A 80 3.48 -6.01 9.15
CA TYR A 80 3.38 -7.44 9.40
C TYR A 80 3.89 -7.75 10.81
N ARG A 81 3.03 -8.27 11.68
CA ARG A 81 3.33 -8.51 13.10
C ARG A 81 3.93 -7.25 13.77
N ASP A 82 4.77 -7.41 14.75
CA ASP A 82 5.48 -6.31 15.42
C ASP A 82 6.82 -5.95 14.76
N ARG A 83 7.03 -6.39 13.52
CA ARG A 83 8.29 -6.16 12.83
C ARG A 83 8.45 -4.68 12.45
N LYS A 84 9.60 -4.12 12.78
CA LYS A 84 9.93 -2.72 12.55
C LYS A 84 11.27 -2.59 11.83
N GLY A 85 11.42 -1.53 11.04
CA GLY A 85 12.70 -1.17 10.42
C GLY A 85 13.15 -2.06 9.26
N ILE A 86 12.31 -2.99 8.78
CA ILE A 86 12.64 -3.83 7.63
C ILE A 86 12.60 -2.97 6.37
N ARG A 87 13.69 -2.96 5.62
CA ARG A 87 13.78 -2.27 4.34
C ARG A 87 13.67 -3.29 3.21
N ILE A 88 12.63 -3.18 2.40
CA ILE A 88 12.41 -4.04 1.23
C ILE A 88 13.04 -3.49 -0.05
N GLY A 89 13.74 -2.36 0.04
CA GLY A 89 14.41 -1.71 -1.09
C GLY A 89 13.45 -1.03 -2.06
N LEU A 90 14.02 -0.50 -3.16
CA LEU A 90 13.24 0.04 -4.25
C LEU A 90 12.70 -1.11 -5.11
N ARG A 91 11.38 -1.17 -5.26
CA ARG A 91 10.73 -2.19 -6.08
C ARG A 91 10.68 -1.73 -7.54
N LYS A 92 10.77 -2.69 -8.45
CA LYS A 92 10.85 -2.42 -9.89
C LYS A 92 9.49 -2.18 -10.54
N THR A 93 8.45 -2.75 -9.96
CA THR A 93 7.10 -2.71 -10.53
C THR A 93 6.04 -2.76 -9.43
N LEU A 94 4.89 -2.13 -9.68
CA LEU A 94 3.70 -2.22 -8.83
C LEU A 94 3.14 -3.64 -8.76
N SER A 95 3.43 -4.47 -9.77
CA SER A 95 3.04 -5.89 -9.80
C SER A 95 3.64 -6.73 -8.67
N ASP A 96 4.67 -6.22 -7.98
CA ASP A 96 5.28 -6.89 -6.83
C ASP A 96 4.27 -7.08 -5.68
N VAL A 97 3.31 -6.15 -5.54
CA VAL A 97 2.21 -6.30 -4.57
C VAL A 97 1.32 -7.48 -4.96
N GLY A 98 0.92 -7.57 -6.23
CA GLY A 98 0.14 -8.71 -6.74
C GLY A 98 0.86 -10.04 -6.57
N ALA A 99 2.17 -10.08 -6.90
CA ALA A 99 3.00 -11.27 -6.70
C ALA A 99 3.08 -11.67 -5.22
N SER A 100 3.15 -10.69 -4.31
CA SER A 100 3.15 -10.94 -2.87
C SER A 100 1.81 -11.46 -2.37
N VAL A 101 0.70 -10.98 -2.91
CA VAL A 101 -0.65 -11.53 -2.61
C VAL A 101 -0.75 -12.97 -3.07
N CYS A 102 -0.31 -13.28 -4.29
CA CYS A 102 -0.31 -14.66 -4.80
C CYS A 102 0.54 -15.59 -3.93
N ASP A 103 1.72 -15.15 -3.55
CA ASP A 103 2.62 -15.90 -2.64
C ASP A 103 1.98 -16.12 -1.26
N TYR A 104 1.29 -15.11 -0.71
CA TYR A 104 0.60 -15.22 0.57
C TYR A 104 -0.50 -16.30 0.54
N PHE A 105 -1.27 -16.38 -0.52
CA PHE A 105 -2.36 -17.34 -0.69
C PHE A 105 -1.94 -18.67 -1.35
N HIS A 106 -0.62 -18.83 -1.63
CA HIS A 106 -0.09 -20.04 -2.27
C HIS A 106 -0.77 -20.37 -3.61
N VAL A 107 -1.04 -19.35 -4.40
CA VAL A 107 -1.56 -19.48 -5.77
C VAL A 107 -0.49 -19.12 -6.79
N ASP A 108 -0.73 -19.45 -8.06
CA ASP A 108 0.21 -19.21 -9.14
C ASP A 108 0.62 -17.73 -9.23
N ALA A 109 1.92 -17.50 -9.36
CA ALA A 109 2.47 -16.15 -9.49
C ALA A 109 1.97 -15.46 -10.77
N PRO A 110 1.74 -14.14 -10.75
CA PRO A 110 1.42 -13.39 -11.95
C PRO A 110 2.63 -13.37 -12.91
N GLN A 111 2.37 -13.06 -14.19
CA GLN A 111 3.41 -13.00 -15.22
C GLN A 111 4.55 -12.02 -14.88
N ASN A 112 4.24 -10.94 -14.16
CA ASN A 112 5.18 -9.90 -13.75
C ASN A 112 5.12 -9.67 -12.25
N GLY A 113 6.23 -9.22 -11.69
CA GLY A 113 6.36 -8.90 -10.26
C GLY A 113 7.14 -9.97 -9.51
N GLU A 114 7.68 -9.55 -8.38
CA GLU A 114 8.46 -10.38 -7.46
C GLU A 114 7.94 -10.19 -6.03
N SER A 115 7.60 -11.29 -5.36
CA SER A 115 7.09 -11.24 -3.98
C SER A 115 8.13 -10.62 -3.03
N PHE A 116 7.66 -9.74 -2.16
CA PHE A 116 8.45 -9.22 -1.04
C PHE A 116 8.15 -9.95 0.28
N LEU A 117 7.24 -10.91 0.30
CA LEU A 117 6.92 -11.66 1.53
C LEU A 117 8.15 -12.32 2.17
N PRO A 118 9.07 -12.94 1.42
CA PRO A 118 10.27 -13.51 2.02
C PRO A 118 11.09 -12.47 2.80
N LEU A 119 11.13 -11.21 2.33
CA LEU A 119 11.89 -10.15 3.00
C LEU A 119 11.26 -9.74 4.34
N ILE A 120 9.92 -9.74 4.43
CA ILE A 120 9.22 -9.34 5.65
C ILE A 120 9.03 -10.51 6.63
N LYS A 121 9.14 -11.76 6.17
CA LYS A 121 9.00 -12.96 7.00
C LYS A 121 10.33 -13.47 7.59
N GLN A 122 11.48 -13.06 7.03
CA GLN A 122 12.78 -13.46 7.54
C GLN A 122 12.98 -12.98 8.99
N GLU A 123 13.38 -13.88 9.87
CA GLU A 123 13.86 -13.49 11.19
C GLU A 123 15.14 -12.67 11.03
N GLN A 124 15.17 -11.48 11.62
CA GLN A 124 16.41 -10.71 11.67
C GLN A 124 17.36 -11.43 12.66
N PRO A 125 18.64 -11.58 12.29
CA PRO A 125 19.62 -12.19 13.18
C PRO A 125 19.86 -11.39 14.46
#